data_5ec134c4fc1d388622998efdfdfa0ac9
#
_entry.id   5ec134c4fc1d388622998efdfdfa0ac9
#
_cell.length_a   1.000
_cell.length_b   1.000
_cell.length_c   1.000
_cell.angle_alpha   90.00
_cell.angle_beta   90.00
_cell.angle_gamma   90.00
#
_symmetry.space_group_name_H-M   'P 1'
#
loop_
_entity.id
_entity.type
_entity.pdbx_description
1 polymer ?
#
loop_
_entity_poly.entity_id
_entity_poly.type
_entity_poly.pdbx_seq_one_letter_code
_entity_poly.pdbx_strand_id
1 'polypeptide(L)'
;TFLVILSIFNWFFEILKWQKLVSTIKKISFFEALEQSLGGLTASLITPNRIGDYGAKAIYFEKQHRKRIVLLNLIGNASQMVITTILGIIGLSIFHWTYDLDLNYRKVFRILIIVIIVASFSVFGLQQSRFKIKGFSIERLIEFIKNLPQKIHTYNFGLSIIRYAIFSFQFYFLLQIFSVEIDYKTAMIIISSMYLLASIVPSLAVFDVLIKTSAAVYLFSYAGVDELTILSISTLMWLLNFILPSIFGSYFVLNFKLPKTED
;
A
#
# COMPACT_ATOMS: atom_id res chain seq x y z
N THR A 1 12.02 -20.60 -5.52
CA THR A 1 10.62 -21.05 -5.64
C THR A 1 9.75 -20.51 -4.51
N PHE A 2 10.12 -20.68 -3.23
CA PHE A 2 9.28 -20.27 -2.08
C PHE A 2 8.96 -18.78 -2.04
N LEU A 3 9.92 -17.88 -2.35
CA LEU A 3 9.71 -16.43 -2.44
C LEU A 3 8.65 -16.05 -3.48
N VAL A 4 8.64 -16.73 -4.63
CA VAL A 4 7.63 -16.50 -5.68
C VAL A 4 6.25 -16.93 -5.19
N ILE A 5 6.16 -18.04 -4.47
CA ILE A 5 4.91 -18.49 -3.86
C ILE A 5 4.37 -17.44 -2.87
N LEU A 6 5.21 -16.86 -2.02
CA LEU A 6 4.80 -15.79 -1.10
C LEU A 6 4.29 -14.55 -1.85
N SER A 7 4.94 -14.17 -2.95
CA SER A 7 4.46 -13.06 -3.80
C SER A 7 3.11 -13.38 -4.44
N ILE A 8 2.90 -14.61 -4.92
CA ILE A 8 1.62 -15.06 -5.46
C ILE A 8 0.53 -14.98 -4.39
N PHE A 9 0.79 -15.46 -3.17
CA PHE A 9 -0.16 -15.35 -2.06
C PHE A 9 -0.46 -13.91 -1.67
N ASN A 10 0.55 -13.03 -1.64
CA ASN A 10 0.35 -11.60 -1.38
C ASN A 10 -0.64 -10.99 -2.39
N TRP A 11 -0.47 -11.26 -3.69
CA TRP A 11 -1.36 -10.80 -4.74
C TRP A 11 -2.72 -11.50 -4.73
N PHE A 12 -2.76 -12.79 -4.45
CA PHE A 12 -4.01 -13.54 -4.29
C PHE A 12 -4.93 -12.88 -3.24
N PHE A 13 -4.39 -12.53 -2.08
CA PHE A 13 -5.17 -11.85 -1.04
C PHE A 13 -5.55 -10.41 -1.41
N GLU A 14 -4.74 -9.70 -2.20
CA GLU A 14 -5.14 -8.39 -2.75
C GLU A 14 -6.33 -8.53 -3.70
N ILE A 15 -6.29 -9.53 -4.60
CA ILE A 15 -7.35 -9.79 -5.57
C ILE A 15 -8.64 -10.18 -4.85
N LEU A 16 -8.58 -11.06 -3.85
CA LEU A 16 -9.75 -11.43 -3.04
C LEU A 16 -10.32 -10.23 -2.27
N LYS A 17 -9.46 -9.39 -1.72
CA LYS A 17 -9.85 -8.15 -1.04
C LYS A 17 -10.61 -7.23 -2.00
N TRP A 18 -10.06 -7.02 -3.20
CA TRP A 18 -10.70 -6.22 -4.23
C TRP A 18 -12.03 -6.81 -4.67
N GLN A 19 -12.08 -8.10 -4.99
CA GLN A 19 -13.31 -8.81 -5.35
C GLN A 19 -14.41 -8.62 -4.31
N LYS A 20 -14.04 -8.73 -3.03
CA LYS A 20 -15.01 -8.59 -1.93
C LYS A 20 -15.51 -7.16 -1.77
N LEU A 21 -14.65 -6.16 -1.90
CA LEU A 21 -15.03 -4.75 -1.84
C LEU A 21 -16.01 -4.42 -2.98
N VAL A 22 -15.68 -4.80 -4.21
CA VAL A 22 -16.51 -4.53 -5.40
C VAL A 22 -17.84 -5.28 -5.36
N SER A 23 -17.93 -6.43 -4.69
CA SER A 23 -19.17 -7.20 -4.56
C SER A 23 -20.34 -6.43 -3.93
N THR A 24 -20.07 -5.29 -3.30
CA THR A 24 -21.07 -4.35 -2.77
C THR A 24 -21.79 -3.54 -3.87
N ILE A 25 -21.20 -3.49 -5.07
CA ILE A 25 -21.75 -2.78 -6.23
C ILE A 25 -22.12 -3.79 -7.32
N LYS A 26 -21.18 -4.66 -7.70
CA LYS A 26 -21.33 -5.68 -8.73
C LYS A 26 -20.54 -6.93 -8.34
N LYS A 27 -21.15 -8.09 -8.43
CA LYS A 27 -20.42 -9.36 -8.30
C LYS A 27 -19.55 -9.57 -9.52
N ILE A 28 -18.26 -9.76 -9.29
CA ILE A 28 -17.27 -10.06 -10.33
C ILE A 28 -16.59 -11.40 -10.04
N SER A 29 -16.14 -12.07 -11.10
CA SER A 29 -15.35 -13.28 -10.99
C SER A 29 -13.96 -13.00 -10.40
N PHE A 30 -13.28 -14.05 -9.98
CA PHE A 30 -11.89 -13.91 -9.52
C PHE A 30 -10.97 -13.41 -10.64
N PHE A 31 -11.20 -13.86 -11.88
CA PHE A 31 -10.41 -13.45 -13.04
C PHE A 31 -10.61 -11.97 -13.38
N GLU A 32 -11.84 -11.46 -13.33
CA GLU A 32 -12.09 -10.02 -13.48
C GLU A 32 -11.42 -9.20 -12.38
N ALA A 33 -11.43 -9.70 -11.13
CA ALA A 33 -10.76 -9.03 -10.02
C ALA A 33 -9.23 -9.04 -10.19
N LEU A 34 -8.65 -10.13 -10.71
CA LEU A 34 -7.23 -10.26 -11.05
C LEU A 34 -6.86 -9.27 -12.15
N GLU A 35 -7.61 -9.24 -13.25
CA GLU A 35 -7.42 -8.30 -14.35
C GLU A 35 -7.43 -6.85 -13.85
N GLN A 36 -8.44 -6.46 -13.08
CA GLN A 36 -8.58 -5.11 -12.53
C GLN A 36 -7.45 -4.76 -11.55
N SER A 37 -7.02 -5.71 -10.73
CA SER A 37 -5.96 -5.47 -9.73
C SER A 37 -4.58 -5.35 -10.37
N LEU A 38 -4.23 -6.24 -11.30
CA LEU A 38 -2.93 -6.19 -11.98
C LEU A 38 -2.89 -5.06 -13.02
N GLY A 39 -3.97 -4.82 -13.75
CA GLY A 39 -4.10 -3.68 -14.66
C GLY A 39 -4.00 -2.34 -13.91
N GLY A 40 -4.64 -2.24 -12.75
CA GLY A 40 -4.54 -1.08 -11.86
C GLY A 40 -3.11 -0.84 -11.36
N LEU A 41 -2.40 -1.91 -10.95
CA LEU A 41 -0.99 -1.82 -10.59
C LEU A 41 -0.16 -1.24 -11.73
N THR A 42 -0.28 -1.81 -12.93
CA THR A 42 0.48 -1.36 -14.10
C THR A 42 0.20 0.10 -14.44
N ALA A 43 -1.07 0.51 -14.44
CA ALA A 43 -1.46 1.90 -14.67
C ALA A 43 -0.94 2.85 -13.59
N SER A 44 -0.62 2.34 -12.41
CA SER A 44 -0.10 3.13 -11.29
C SER A 44 1.41 3.40 -11.36
N LEU A 45 2.16 2.70 -12.23
CA LEU A 45 3.62 2.76 -12.29
C LEU A 45 4.18 4.18 -12.45
N ILE A 46 3.56 4.96 -13.33
CA ILE A 46 3.99 6.31 -13.71
C ILE A 46 3.20 7.42 -13.01
N THR A 47 2.33 7.06 -12.06
CA THR A 47 1.50 8.04 -11.38
C THR A 47 1.94 8.24 -9.92
N PRO A 48 1.96 9.50 -9.42
CA PRO A 48 2.29 9.78 -8.02
C PRO A 48 1.31 9.05 -7.08
N ASN A 49 1.83 8.51 -5.98
CA ASN A 49 1.03 7.85 -4.94
C ASN A 49 0.03 6.81 -5.48
N ARG A 50 0.36 6.20 -6.63
CA ARG A 50 -0.47 5.17 -7.30
C ARG A 50 -1.88 5.65 -7.65
N ILE A 51 -2.08 6.93 -7.96
CA ILE A 51 -3.39 7.48 -8.33
C ILE A 51 -3.95 6.77 -9.58
N GLY A 52 -3.10 6.32 -10.49
CA GLY A 52 -3.49 5.56 -11.68
C GLY A 52 -4.29 4.29 -11.39
N ASP A 53 -4.03 3.59 -10.27
CA ASP A 53 -4.78 2.42 -9.83
C ASP A 53 -6.29 2.73 -9.66
N TYR A 54 -6.60 3.89 -9.09
CA TYR A 54 -8.00 4.31 -8.86
C TYR A 54 -8.75 4.53 -10.17
N GLY A 55 -8.11 5.20 -11.12
CA GLY A 55 -8.68 5.47 -12.44
C GLY A 55 -8.80 4.19 -13.27
N ALA A 56 -7.75 3.37 -13.30
CA ALA A 56 -7.73 2.14 -14.06
C ALA A 56 -8.81 1.15 -13.59
N LYS A 57 -8.96 0.94 -12.28
CA LYS A 57 -10.05 0.10 -11.77
C LYS A 57 -11.44 0.66 -12.07
N ALA A 58 -11.59 1.99 -12.04
CA ALA A 58 -12.89 2.62 -12.28
C ALA A 58 -13.38 2.48 -13.72
N ILE A 59 -12.48 2.46 -14.72
CA ILE A 59 -12.88 2.37 -16.13
C ILE A 59 -13.48 1.01 -16.53
N TYR A 60 -13.25 -0.06 -15.74
CA TYR A 60 -13.89 -1.36 -15.93
C TYR A 60 -15.40 -1.36 -15.63
N PHE A 61 -15.90 -0.26 -15.07
CA PHE A 61 -17.30 -0.15 -14.66
C PHE A 61 -18.01 0.97 -15.41
N GLU A 62 -19.34 0.88 -15.47
CA GLU A 62 -20.20 1.92 -16.03
C GLU A 62 -19.99 3.28 -15.33
N LYS A 63 -20.20 4.36 -16.07
CA LYS A 63 -19.96 5.75 -15.59
C LYS A 63 -20.62 6.04 -14.25
N GLN A 64 -21.85 5.52 -14.03
CA GLN A 64 -22.62 5.74 -12.80
C GLN A 64 -21.96 5.11 -11.55
N HIS A 65 -21.20 4.03 -11.70
CA HIS A 65 -20.54 3.32 -10.60
C HIS A 65 -19.10 3.78 -10.33
N ARG A 66 -18.45 4.43 -11.28
CA ARG A 66 -17.00 4.78 -11.21
C ARG A 66 -16.60 5.50 -9.93
N LYS A 67 -17.42 6.45 -9.44
CA LYS A 67 -17.13 7.17 -8.18
C LYS A 67 -17.12 6.23 -6.99
N ARG A 68 -18.09 5.31 -6.90
CA ARG A 68 -18.16 4.33 -5.81
C ARG A 68 -16.99 3.34 -5.89
N ILE A 69 -16.57 2.94 -7.08
CA ILE A 69 -15.40 2.08 -7.31
C ILE A 69 -14.11 2.76 -6.80
N VAL A 70 -13.91 4.04 -7.11
CA VAL A 70 -12.79 4.82 -6.57
C VAL A 70 -12.79 4.84 -5.04
N LEU A 71 -13.98 5.04 -4.42
CA LEU A 71 -14.11 5.03 -2.96
C LEU A 71 -13.81 3.66 -2.36
N LEU A 72 -14.26 2.56 -2.99
CA LEU A 72 -13.91 1.20 -2.53
C LEU A 72 -12.42 0.93 -2.60
N ASN A 73 -11.75 1.36 -3.68
CA ASN A 73 -10.30 1.23 -3.80
C ASN A 73 -9.57 2.05 -2.71
N LEU A 74 -10.07 3.26 -2.43
CA LEU A 74 -9.55 4.09 -1.33
C LEU A 74 -9.67 3.37 0.02
N ILE A 75 -10.81 2.76 0.31
CA ILE A 75 -11.03 2.00 1.55
C ILE A 75 -10.08 0.80 1.64
N GLY A 76 -9.88 0.07 0.54
CA GLY A 76 -8.93 -1.04 0.47
C GLY A 76 -7.49 -0.63 0.78
N ASN A 77 -7.04 0.46 0.16
CA ASN A 77 -5.69 1.00 0.35
C ASN A 77 -5.52 1.64 1.74
N ALA A 78 -6.54 2.36 2.23
CA ALA A 78 -6.54 2.96 3.57
C ALA A 78 -6.43 1.90 4.67
N SER A 79 -7.12 0.76 4.55
CA SER A 79 -7.02 -0.34 5.51
C SER A 79 -5.59 -0.91 5.59
N GLN A 80 -4.94 -1.08 4.44
CA GLN A 80 -3.54 -1.52 4.40
C GLN A 80 -2.62 -0.48 5.05
N MET A 81 -2.84 0.81 4.76
CA MET A 81 -2.06 1.90 5.34
C MET A 81 -2.23 2.00 6.86
N VAL A 82 -3.45 1.84 7.39
CA VAL A 82 -3.72 1.83 8.83
C VAL A 82 -2.94 0.71 9.53
N ILE A 83 -2.93 -0.50 8.97
CA ILE A 83 -2.18 -1.63 9.54
C ILE A 83 -0.68 -1.34 9.54
N THR A 84 -0.14 -0.86 8.42
CA THR A 84 1.27 -0.48 8.31
C THR A 84 1.62 0.61 9.32
N THR A 85 0.74 1.59 9.51
CA THR A 85 0.96 2.69 10.46
C THR A 85 0.95 2.20 11.90
N ILE A 86 -0.03 1.39 12.31
CA ILE A 86 -0.13 0.87 13.68
C ILE A 86 1.10 0.01 14.01
N LEU A 87 1.39 -0.98 13.17
CA LEU A 87 2.51 -1.89 13.40
C LEU A 87 3.86 -1.16 13.30
N GLY A 88 3.95 -0.18 12.38
CA GLY A 88 5.15 0.63 12.23
C GLY A 88 5.40 1.58 13.40
N ILE A 89 4.36 2.19 13.99
CA ILE A 89 4.50 2.99 15.22
C ILE A 89 4.98 2.12 16.37
N ILE A 90 4.40 0.93 16.54
CA ILE A 90 4.85 -0.01 17.57
C ILE A 90 6.32 -0.40 17.33
N GLY A 91 6.67 -0.80 16.10
CA GLY A 91 8.02 -1.17 15.75
C GLY A 91 9.01 -0.04 15.97
N LEU A 92 8.73 1.16 15.48
CA LEU A 92 9.62 2.32 15.62
C LEU A 92 9.79 2.75 17.09
N SER A 93 8.75 2.63 17.90
CA SER A 93 8.84 2.90 19.33
C SER A 93 9.78 1.91 20.03
N ILE A 94 9.63 0.61 19.75
CA ILE A 94 10.51 -0.42 20.31
C ILE A 94 11.95 -0.23 19.78
N PHE A 95 12.10 0.06 18.49
CA PHE A 95 13.39 0.30 17.86
C PHE A 95 14.13 1.47 18.53
N HIS A 96 13.44 2.59 18.75
CA HIS A 96 14.01 3.75 19.46
C HIS A 96 14.53 3.38 20.87
N TRP A 97 13.76 2.58 21.61
CA TRP A 97 14.15 2.16 22.96
C TRP A 97 15.32 1.16 22.95
N THR A 98 15.45 0.37 21.89
CA THR A 98 16.49 -0.67 21.78
C THR A 98 17.83 -0.10 21.32
N TYR A 99 17.81 0.84 20.38
CA TYR A 99 19.01 1.35 19.71
C TYR A 99 19.36 2.80 20.09
N ASP A 100 18.68 3.36 21.09
CA ASP A 100 18.89 4.72 21.61
C ASP A 100 19.12 5.75 20.49
N LEU A 101 18.13 5.82 19.57
CA LEU A 101 18.20 6.74 18.44
C LEU A 101 18.40 8.16 18.95
N ASP A 102 19.50 8.79 18.59
CA ASP A 102 19.73 10.23 18.81
C ASP A 102 18.77 11.03 17.90
N LEU A 103 17.49 10.95 18.27
CA LEU A 103 16.43 11.67 17.54
C LEU A 103 16.50 13.13 17.97
N ASN A 104 16.81 13.99 17.02
CA ASN A 104 16.61 15.42 17.23
C ASN A 104 15.08 15.68 17.31
N TYR A 105 14.53 15.54 18.53
CA TYR A 105 13.09 15.69 18.80
C TYR A 105 12.53 17.02 18.26
N ARG A 106 13.35 18.09 18.18
CA ARG A 106 12.93 19.36 17.57
C ARG A 106 12.70 19.23 16.07
N LYS A 107 13.54 18.45 15.35
CA LYS A 107 13.36 18.19 13.92
C LYS A 107 12.13 17.29 13.70
N VAL A 108 12.00 16.21 14.48
CA VAL A 108 10.83 15.31 14.39
C VAL A 108 9.53 16.06 14.67
N PHE A 109 9.49 16.86 15.74
CA PHE A 109 8.33 17.67 16.09
C PHE A 109 8.00 18.70 15.02
N ARG A 110 9.00 19.34 14.42
CA ARG A 110 8.80 20.27 13.29
C ARG A 110 8.22 19.58 12.08
N ILE A 111 8.71 18.39 11.71
CA ILE A 111 8.18 17.59 10.61
C ILE A 111 6.72 17.19 10.90
N LEU A 112 6.42 16.71 12.11
CA LEU A 112 5.06 16.39 12.53
C LEU A 112 4.12 17.58 12.44
N ILE A 113 4.54 18.76 12.89
CA ILE A 113 3.77 20.00 12.76
C ILE A 113 3.51 20.31 11.27
N ILE A 114 4.53 20.23 10.43
CA ILE A 114 4.37 20.48 8.98
C ILE A 114 3.36 19.49 8.37
N VAL A 115 3.46 18.19 8.71
CA VAL A 115 2.52 17.17 8.23
C VAL A 115 1.09 17.46 8.71
N ILE A 116 0.92 17.81 9.99
CA ILE A 116 -0.39 18.17 10.55
C ILE A 116 -0.93 19.43 9.88
N ILE A 117 -0.11 20.45 9.66
CA ILE A 117 -0.50 21.68 8.97
C ILE A 117 -0.94 21.36 7.52
N VAL A 118 -0.14 20.61 6.78
CA VAL A 118 -0.47 20.22 5.39
C VAL A 118 -1.75 19.39 5.34
N ALA A 119 -1.91 18.42 6.26
CA ALA A 119 -3.13 17.63 6.38
C ALA A 119 -4.34 18.51 6.72
N SER A 120 -4.19 19.44 7.68
CA SER A 120 -5.24 20.38 8.08
C SER A 120 -5.62 21.33 6.93
N PHE A 121 -4.67 21.89 6.21
CA PHE A 121 -4.93 22.69 5.03
C PHE A 121 -5.60 21.90 3.90
N SER A 122 -5.21 20.62 3.72
CA SER A 122 -5.87 19.73 2.76
C SER A 122 -7.33 19.49 3.14
N VAL A 123 -7.61 19.21 4.42
CA VAL A 123 -8.98 19.04 4.93
C VAL A 123 -9.78 20.34 4.85
N PHE A 124 -9.18 21.47 5.23
CA PHE A 124 -9.83 22.78 5.20
C PHE A 124 -10.09 23.24 3.76
N GLY A 125 -9.12 23.03 2.84
CA GLY A 125 -9.29 23.31 1.41
C GLY A 125 -10.41 22.48 0.77
N LEU A 126 -10.58 21.22 1.21
CA LEU A 126 -11.67 20.37 0.75
C LEU A 126 -13.05 20.76 1.32
N GLN A 127 -13.08 21.40 2.48
CA GLN A 127 -14.33 21.92 3.08
C GLN A 127 -14.79 23.24 2.47
N GLN A 128 -13.86 24.05 1.92
CA GLN A 128 -14.21 25.32 1.31
C GLN A 128 -14.89 25.10 -0.04
N SER A 129 -16.10 25.61 -0.22
CA SER A 129 -17.01 25.38 -1.35
C SER A 129 -16.43 25.72 -2.75
N ARG A 130 -15.31 26.44 -2.83
CA ARG A 130 -14.57 26.73 -4.07
C ARG A 130 -13.77 25.55 -4.63
N PHE A 131 -13.40 24.56 -3.79
CA PHE A 131 -12.67 23.36 -4.17
C PHE A 131 -13.54 22.10 -4.19
N LYS A 132 -14.84 22.22 -4.45
CA LYS A 132 -15.67 21.07 -4.78
C LYS A 132 -15.13 20.47 -6.07
N ILE A 133 -14.20 19.52 -5.96
CA ILE A 133 -13.96 18.54 -7.03
C ILE A 133 -15.33 17.93 -7.29
N LYS A 134 -15.92 18.22 -8.47
CA LYS A 134 -17.32 17.90 -8.79
C LYS A 134 -17.66 16.47 -8.35
N GLY A 135 -18.36 16.34 -7.23
CA GLY A 135 -18.95 15.09 -6.76
C GLY A 135 -18.26 14.34 -5.62
N PHE A 136 -17.15 14.84 -5.03
CA PHE A 136 -16.55 14.28 -3.81
C PHE A 136 -16.64 15.29 -2.67
N SER A 137 -17.32 14.92 -1.58
CA SER A 137 -17.26 15.61 -0.29
C SER A 137 -16.83 14.62 0.78
N ILE A 138 -16.15 15.11 1.83
CA ILE A 138 -15.71 14.29 2.97
C ILE A 138 -16.91 13.66 3.66
N GLU A 139 -18.01 14.40 3.76
CA GLU A 139 -19.26 13.91 4.36
C GLU A 139 -19.80 12.69 3.61
N ARG A 140 -19.83 12.74 2.26
CA ARG A 140 -20.26 11.61 1.43
C ARG A 140 -19.32 10.40 1.53
N LEU A 141 -18.02 10.65 1.70
CA LEU A 141 -17.05 9.58 1.95
C LEU A 141 -17.31 8.89 3.28
N ILE A 142 -17.51 9.67 4.36
CA ILE A 142 -17.82 9.14 5.69
C ILE A 142 -19.15 8.38 5.67
N GLU A 143 -20.17 8.94 5.03
CA GLU A 143 -21.46 8.29 4.86
C GLU A 143 -21.35 6.99 4.08
N PHE A 144 -20.59 6.99 2.98
CA PHE A 144 -20.31 5.78 2.19
C PHE A 144 -19.63 4.69 3.02
N ILE A 145 -18.61 5.07 3.81
CA ILE A 145 -17.90 4.13 4.70
C ILE A 145 -18.87 3.55 5.76
N LYS A 146 -19.70 4.40 6.39
CA LYS A 146 -20.66 3.97 7.41
C LYS A 146 -21.74 3.05 6.86
N ASN A 147 -22.14 3.26 5.61
CA ASN A 147 -23.18 2.47 4.95
C ASN A 147 -22.68 1.12 4.40
N LEU A 148 -21.36 0.87 4.41
CA LEU A 148 -20.84 -0.44 4.04
C LEU A 148 -21.11 -1.47 5.16
N PRO A 149 -21.53 -2.69 4.82
CA PRO A 149 -21.73 -3.75 5.80
C PRO A 149 -20.47 -4.00 6.64
N GLN A 150 -20.63 -4.13 7.97
CA GLN A 150 -19.51 -4.40 8.90
C GLN A 150 -18.66 -5.61 8.46
N LYS A 151 -19.29 -6.63 7.89
CA LYS A 151 -18.62 -7.82 7.36
C LYS A 151 -17.58 -7.48 6.28
N ILE A 152 -17.82 -6.44 5.47
CA ILE A 152 -16.87 -5.98 4.44
C ILE A 152 -15.64 -5.35 5.09
N HIS A 153 -15.85 -4.52 6.12
CA HIS A 153 -14.74 -3.91 6.87
C HIS A 153 -13.86 -4.98 7.53
N THR A 154 -14.48 -5.92 8.27
CA THR A 154 -13.75 -7.02 8.94
C THR A 154 -12.93 -7.84 7.94
N TYR A 155 -13.54 -8.19 6.79
CA TYR A 155 -12.87 -8.97 5.76
C TYR A 155 -11.69 -8.19 5.14
N ASN A 156 -11.91 -6.91 4.82
CA ASN A 156 -10.89 -6.03 4.25
C ASN A 156 -9.70 -5.85 5.21
N PHE A 157 -9.95 -5.61 6.50
CA PHE A 157 -8.92 -5.53 7.53
C PHE A 157 -8.18 -6.85 7.71
N GLY A 158 -8.90 -7.98 7.81
CA GLY A 158 -8.31 -9.30 7.97
C GLY A 158 -7.35 -9.65 6.83
N LEU A 159 -7.77 -9.45 5.58
CA LEU A 159 -6.90 -9.68 4.43
C LEU A 159 -5.71 -8.73 4.37
N SER A 160 -5.87 -7.49 4.82
CA SER A 160 -4.76 -6.53 4.89
C SER A 160 -3.72 -6.93 5.94
N ILE A 161 -4.14 -7.52 7.08
CA ILE A 161 -3.23 -8.10 8.09
C ILE A 161 -2.46 -9.28 7.50
N ILE A 162 -3.16 -10.21 6.84
CA ILE A 162 -2.53 -11.39 6.21
C ILE A 162 -1.48 -10.94 5.18
N ARG A 163 -1.82 -9.99 4.33
CA ARG A 163 -0.88 -9.44 3.35
C ARG A 163 0.33 -8.80 4.01
N TYR A 164 0.12 -8.02 5.06
CA TYR A 164 1.22 -7.43 5.81
C TYR A 164 2.15 -8.50 6.38
N ALA A 165 1.59 -9.55 6.98
CA ALA A 165 2.35 -10.65 7.54
C ALA A 165 3.16 -11.40 6.48
N ILE A 166 2.55 -11.72 5.32
CA ILE A 166 3.24 -12.37 4.19
C ILE A 166 4.39 -11.52 3.68
N PHE A 167 4.16 -10.23 3.46
CA PHE A 167 5.14 -9.33 2.91
C PHE A 167 6.31 -9.08 3.87
N SER A 168 6.03 -8.94 5.17
CA SER A 168 7.05 -8.79 6.21
C SER A 168 7.84 -10.09 6.41
N PHE A 169 7.16 -11.24 6.40
CA PHE A 169 7.82 -12.54 6.49
C PHE A 169 8.70 -12.81 5.26
N GLN A 170 8.28 -12.41 4.06
CA GLN A 170 9.08 -12.55 2.84
C GLN A 170 10.40 -11.76 2.93
N PHE A 171 10.37 -10.56 3.51
CA PHE A 171 11.58 -9.78 3.76
C PHE A 171 12.50 -10.49 4.77
N TYR A 172 11.94 -10.97 5.89
CA TYR A 172 12.68 -11.75 6.87
C TYR A 172 13.31 -13.01 6.28
N PHE A 173 12.56 -13.74 5.46
CA PHE A 173 13.07 -14.93 4.81
C PHE A 173 14.23 -14.63 3.85
N LEU A 174 14.20 -13.48 3.19
CA LEU A 174 15.34 -13.00 2.40
C LEU A 174 16.56 -12.72 3.28
N LEU A 175 16.41 -12.11 4.45
CA LEU A 175 17.52 -11.94 5.40
C LEU A 175 18.17 -13.28 5.73
N GLN A 176 17.37 -14.34 5.96
CA GLN A 176 17.91 -15.68 6.21
C GLN A 176 18.63 -16.26 4.98
N ILE A 177 18.11 -16.09 3.77
CA ILE A 177 18.77 -16.55 2.53
C ILE A 177 20.12 -15.85 2.34
N PHE A 178 20.24 -14.58 2.69
CA PHE A 178 21.49 -13.82 2.64
C PHE A 178 22.38 -14.05 3.87
N SER A 179 22.07 -15.05 4.71
CA SER A 179 22.83 -15.43 5.91
C SER A 179 23.01 -14.28 6.90
N VAL A 180 22.03 -13.40 7.01
CA VAL A 180 22.04 -12.33 8.01
C VAL A 180 21.66 -12.93 9.35
N GLU A 181 22.59 -12.87 10.32
CA GLU A 181 22.37 -13.34 11.69
C GLU A 181 21.54 -12.34 12.49
N ILE A 182 20.23 -12.40 12.34
CA ILE A 182 19.27 -11.55 13.05
C ILE A 182 18.09 -12.39 13.53
N ASP A 183 17.70 -12.23 14.79
CA ASP A 183 16.51 -12.89 15.30
C ASP A 183 15.22 -12.33 14.72
N TYR A 184 14.17 -13.17 14.67
CA TYR A 184 12.89 -12.82 14.07
C TYR A 184 12.25 -11.57 14.69
N LYS A 185 12.33 -11.42 16.01
CA LYS A 185 11.72 -10.28 16.72
C LYS A 185 12.39 -8.97 16.32
N THR A 186 13.72 -8.93 16.36
CA THR A 186 14.51 -7.75 15.96
C THR A 186 14.27 -7.41 14.48
N ALA A 187 14.28 -8.42 13.60
CA ALA A 187 13.98 -8.22 12.19
C ALA A 187 12.57 -7.60 11.99
N MET A 188 11.53 -8.11 12.67
CA MET A 188 10.17 -7.57 12.55
C MET A 188 10.04 -6.14 13.08
N ILE A 189 10.76 -5.78 14.15
CA ILE A 189 10.81 -4.41 14.66
C ILE A 189 11.39 -3.48 13.59
N ILE A 190 12.50 -3.86 12.96
CA ILE A 190 13.16 -3.05 11.93
C ILE A 190 12.28 -2.97 10.67
N ILE A 191 11.74 -4.09 10.19
CA ILE A 191 10.90 -4.16 8.99
C ILE A 191 9.64 -3.30 9.16
N SER A 192 8.97 -3.36 10.31
CA SER A 192 7.76 -2.57 10.53
C SER A 192 8.07 -1.07 10.62
N SER A 193 9.18 -0.69 11.25
CA SER A 193 9.68 0.68 11.30
C SER A 193 10.01 1.22 9.91
N MET A 194 10.71 0.42 9.10
CA MET A 194 11.04 0.73 7.71
C MET A 194 9.79 1.00 6.86
N TYR A 195 8.77 0.14 6.97
CA TYR A 195 7.54 0.32 6.18
C TYR A 195 6.79 1.59 6.58
N LEU A 196 6.79 1.95 7.85
CA LEU A 196 6.21 3.20 8.30
C LEU A 196 6.97 4.39 7.70
N LEU A 197 8.29 4.44 7.85
CA LEU A 197 9.11 5.55 7.33
C LEU A 197 8.97 5.70 5.82
N ALA A 198 8.98 4.58 5.09
CA ALA A 198 8.79 4.60 3.64
C ALA A 198 7.37 5.06 3.24
N SER A 199 6.35 4.80 4.05
CA SER A 199 4.96 5.19 3.75
C SER A 199 4.69 6.69 3.88
N ILE A 200 5.53 7.42 4.63
CA ILE A 200 5.38 8.86 4.85
C ILE A 200 5.84 9.68 3.64
N VAL A 201 6.78 9.13 2.85
CA VAL A 201 7.39 9.86 1.72
C VAL A 201 6.57 9.63 0.45
N PRO A 202 5.94 10.68 -0.12
CA PRO A 202 5.24 10.55 -1.40
C PRO A 202 6.22 10.24 -2.52
N SER A 203 5.91 9.27 -3.37
CA SER A 203 6.76 8.91 -4.49
C SER A 203 6.00 8.47 -5.72
N LEU A 204 6.68 8.46 -6.88
CA LEU A 204 6.26 7.67 -8.01
C LEU A 204 6.50 6.19 -7.69
N ALA A 205 5.58 5.33 -8.09
CA ALA A 205 5.66 3.91 -7.77
C ALA A 205 6.96 3.24 -8.23
N VAL A 206 7.57 3.71 -9.32
CA VAL A 206 8.88 3.23 -9.81
C VAL A 206 10.01 3.59 -8.85
N PHE A 207 9.95 4.74 -8.18
CA PHE A 207 10.96 5.19 -7.22
C PHE A 207 10.70 4.74 -5.78
N ASP A 208 9.58 4.07 -5.52
CA ASP A 208 9.21 3.55 -4.21
C ASP A 208 10.29 2.61 -3.64
N VAL A 209 10.99 1.87 -4.52
CA VAL A 209 12.12 1.02 -4.12
C VAL A 209 13.25 1.82 -3.48
N LEU A 210 13.60 2.99 -4.03
CA LEU A 210 14.70 3.81 -3.50
C LEU A 210 14.39 4.30 -2.08
N ILE A 211 13.15 4.74 -1.84
CA ILE A 211 12.73 5.21 -0.52
C ILE A 211 12.73 4.07 0.49
N LYS A 212 12.16 2.91 0.11
CA LYS A 212 12.15 1.73 0.97
C LYS A 212 13.55 1.22 1.26
N THR A 213 14.42 1.18 0.25
CA THR A 213 15.80 0.77 0.41
C THR A 213 16.59 1.72 1.30
N SER A 214 16.43 3.04 1.13
CA SER A 214 17.11 4.02 1.99
C SER A 214 16.68 3.89 3.45
N ALA A 215 15.38 3.73 3.71
CA ALA A 215 14.87 3.49 5.06
C ALA A 215 15.37 2.15 5.63
N ALA A 216 15.42 1.10 4.80
CA ALA A 216 15.91 -0.22 5.19
C ALA A 216 17.40 -0.16 5.55
N VAL A 217 18.26 0.37 4.67
CA VAL A 217 19.69 0.51 4.89
C VAL A 217 19.94 1.28 6.18
N TYR A 218 19.28 2.41 6.37
CA TYR A 218 19.43 3.22 7.58
C TYR A 218 19.08 2.45 8.85
N LEU A 219 17.95 1.75 8.89
CA LEU A 219 17.51 1.06 10.10
C LEU A 219 18.28 -0.24 10.35
N PHE A 220 18.60 -1.02 9.30
CA PHE A 220 19.37 -2.26 9.44
C PHE A 220 20.86 -2.02 9.76
N SER A 221 21.40 -0.83 9.47
CA SER A 221 22.77 -0.47 9.88
C SER A 221 22.97 -0.50 11.40
N TYR A 222 21.93 -0.17 12.18
CA TYR A 222 21.96 -0.29 13.65
C TYR A 222 22.05 -1.74 14.14
N ALA A 223 21.61 -2.69 13.34
CA ALA A 223 21.75 -4.12 13.59
C ALA A 223 23.04 -4.70 12.97
N GLY A 224 23.94 -3.86 12.44
CA GLY A 224 25.20 -4.28 11.84
C GLY A 224 25.06 -5.01 10.50
N VAL A 225 23.91 -4.90 9.83
CA VAL A 225 23.70 -5.57 8.54
C VAL A 225 24.31 -4.74 7.41
N ASP A 226 25.04 -5.44 6.52
CA ASP A 226 25.70 -4.84 5.37
C ASP A 226 24.72 -4.14 4.42
N GLU A 227 25.13 -2.97 3.91
CA GLU A 227 24.32 -2.12 3.06
C GLU A 227 23.97 -2.81 1.73
N LEU A 228 24.94 -3.48 1.09
CA LEU A 228 24.72 -4.17 -0.19
C LEU A 228 23.74 -5.32 -0.05
N THR A 229 23.76 -6.00 1.08
CA THR A 229 22.81 -7.07 1.42
C THR A 229 21.40 -6.51 1.50
N ILE A 230 21.18 -5.42 2.22
CA ILE A 230 19.86 -4.79 2.34
C ILE A 230 19.38 -4.21 1.01
N LEU A 231 20.25 -3.61 0.23
CA LEU A 231 19.95 -3.13 -1.12
C LEU A 231 19.49 -4.28 -2.01
N SER A 232 20.19 -5.42 -1.98
CA SER A 232 19.86 -6.62 -2.74
C SER A 232 18.49 -7.19 -2.33
N ILE A 233 18.22 -7.31 -1.03
CA ILE A 233 16.94 -7.79 -0.49
C ILE A 233 15.79 -6.86 -0.90
N SER A 234 15.94 -5.55 -0.73
CA SER A 234 14.93 -4.56 -1.08
C SER A 234 14.61 -4.57 -2.57
N THR A 235 15.65 -4.72 -3.40
CA THR A 235 15.50 -4.85 -4.87
C THR A 235 14.75 -6.12 -5.25
N LEU A 236 15.10 -7.27 -4.65
CA LEU A 236 14.40 -8.53 -4.88
C LEU A 236 12.92 -8.45 -4.43
N MET A 237 12.65 -7.84 -3.29
CA MET A 237 11.28 -7.60 -2.83
C MET A 237 10.48 -6.78 -3.84
N TRP A 238 11.08 -5.73 -4.38
CA TRP A 238 10.45 -4.87 -5.39
C TRP A 238 10.23 -5.62 -6.71
N LEU A 239 11.21 -6.38 -7.18
CA LEU A 239 11.09 -7.17 -8.39
C LEU A 239 9.94 -8.19 -8.27
N LEU A 240 9.89 -8.94 -7.18
CA LEU A 240 8.92 -10.01 -6.97
C LEU A 240 7.49 -9.50 -6.73
N ASN A 241 7.33 -8.40 -6.00
CA ASN A 241 6.00 -7.94 -5.58
C ASN A 241 5.46 -6.77 -6.41
N PHE A 242 6.29 -6.17 -7.25
CA PHE A 242 5.90 -5.01 -8.03
C PHE A 242 6.16 -5.20 -9.53
N ILE A 243 7.43 -5.43 -9.95
CA ILE A 243 7.76 -5.55 -11.37
C ILE A 243 7.12 -6.78 -12.00
N LEU A 244 7.32 -7.95 -11.40
CA LEU A 244 6.78 -9.20 -11.94
C LEU A 244 5.25 -9.16 -12.11
N PRO A 245 4.45 -8.75 -11.10
CA PRO A 245 3.00 -8.58 -11.28
C PRO A 245 2.63 -7.52 -12.31
N SER A 246 3.42 -6.45 -12.45
CA SER A 246 3.18 -5.40 -13.44
C SER A 246 3.39 -5.87 -14.88
N ILE A 247 4.32 -6.78 -15.10
CA ILE A 247 4.52 -7.41 -16.41
C ILE A 247 3.25 -8.19 -16.81
N PHE A 248 2.69 -8.98 -15.88
CA PHE A 248 1.41 -9.66 -16.13
C PHE A 248 0.26 -8.67 -16.29
N GLY A 249 0.25 -7.59 -15.51
CA GLY A 249 -0.75 -6.54 -15.60
C GLY A 249 -0.71 -5.77 -16.91
N SER A 250 0.46 -5.65 -17.57
CA SER A 250 0.59 -4.98 -18.86
C SER A 250 -0.22 -5.70 -19.96
N TYR A 251 -0.30 -7.02 -19.90
CA TYR A 251 -1.17 -7.79 -20.81
C TYR A 251 -2.64 -7.35 -20.72
N PHE A 252 -3.16 -7.15 -19.52
CA PHE A 252 -4.52 -6.70 -19.31
C PHE A 252 -4.75 -5.26 -19.73
N VAL A 253 -3.77 -4.38 -19.53
CA VAL A 253 -3.84 -2.99 -19.98
C VAL A 253 -3.86 -2.89 -21.50
N LEU A 254 -2.99 -3.65 -22.18
CA LEU A 254 -2.91 -3.65 -23.65
C LEU A 254 -4.14 -4.26 -24.33
N ASN A 255 -4.80 -5.23 -23.69
CA ASN A 255 -6.00 -5.89 -24.21
C ASN A 255 -7.30 -5.32 -23.65
N PHE A 256 -7.24 -4.20 -22.90
CA PHE A 256 -8.40 -3.59 -22.28
C PHE A 256 -9.42 -3.13 -23.32
N LYS A 257 -10.67 -3.47 -23.08
CA LYS A 257 -11.81 -2.99 -23.87
C LYS A 257 -12.78 -2.26 -22.96
N LEU A 258 -13.16 -1.05 -23.32
CA LEU A 258 -14.17 -0.30 -22.57
C LEU A 258 -15.49 -1.10 -22.52
N PRO A 259 -16.14 -1.16 -21.34
CA PRO A 259 -17.48 -1.73 -21.27
C PRO A 259 -18.40 -0.97 -22.22
N LYS A 260 -19.18 -1.72 -23.01
CA LYS A 260 -20.21 -1.13 -23.87
C LYS A 260 -21.19 -0.37 -22.97
N THR A 261 -21.42 0.91 -23.24
CA THR A 261 -22.55 1.63 -22.69
C THR A 261 -23.79 1.03 -23.31
N GLU A 262 -24.63 0.40 -22.51
CA GLU A 262 -26.02 0.18 -22.92
C GLU A 262 -26.64 1.58 -22.98
N ASP A 263 -26.96 2.03 -24.22
CA ASP A 263 -27.67 3.27 -24.52
C ASP A 263 -29.13 3.17 -24.01
#